data_27d36754a57f05fc1ceeec1e6d27c571
#
_entry.id   27d36754a57f05fc1ceeec1e6d27c571
#
_cell.length_a   1.000
_cell.length_b   1.000
_cell.length_c   1.000
_cell.angle_alpha   90.00
_cell.angle_beta   90.00
_cell.angle_gamma   90.00
#
_symmetry.space_group_name_H-M   'P 1'
#
loop_
_entity.id
_entity.type
_entity.pdbx_description
1 polymer ?
#
loop_
_entity_poly.entity_id
_entity_poly.type
_entity_poly.pdbx_seq_one_letter_code
_entity_poly.pdbx_strand_id
1 'polypeptide(L)'
;ELTVFKTRAESRQNPGRKEIEEGLVLLNGILNEKEEYAVIEKIITAADDLKDFSEDWDDLISFYKNQYATWQRLSTALNGSFKANRNALDKDETAQKALQELDGIYSKARPYGELHRIIPLIETVETINQRLVEEYRSHALQQIDNHINELKQSMQEMHVPADLQHSLLHPMQQSRKKVELNGLIPQIMEEQSEVLALQVKANERLNIWVEEERKKKRIKPGPEGGVAKPDLKKTIYVNTRKTMERAAGVTTLDNAEQVDKALEQLRKTLMDAINAGERVQLQ
;
A
#
# COMPACT_ATOMS: atom_id res chain seq x y z
N GLU A 1 7.67 0.89 -40.96
CA GLU A 1 7.09 0.15 -39.83
C GLU A 1 8.14 -0.14 -38.75
N LEU A 2 9.30 -0.72 -39.07
CA LEU A 2 10.38 -1.00 -38.10
C LEU A 2 10.79 0.22 -37.27
N THR A 3 10.86 1.42 -37.87
CA THR A 3 11.19 2.65 -37.16
C THR A 3 10.13 2.98 -36.10
N VAL A 4 8.85 2.72 -36.39
CA VAL A 4 7.74 2.91 -35.43
C VAL A 4 7.82 1.86 -34.32
N PHE A 5 8.14 0.62 -34.67
CA PHE A 5 8.32 -0.45 -33.67
C PHE A 5 9.52 -0.16 -32.76
N LYS A 6 10.62 0.35 -33.32
CA LYS A 6 11.79 0.79 -32.55
C LYS A 6 11.41 1.80 -31.47
N THR A 7 10.66 2.86 -31.80
CA THR A 7 10.21 3.87 -30.84
C THR A 7 9.36 3.24 -29.73
N ARG A 8 8.49 2.28 -30.05
CA ARG A 8 7.69 1.54 -29.06
C ARG A 8 8.55 0.61 -28.21
N ALA A 9 9.58 -0.02 -28.78
CA ALA A 9 10.48 -0.92 -28.07
C ALA A 9 11.43 -0.18 -27.12
N GLU A 10 11.92 1.00 -27.51
CA GLU A 10 12.85 1.83 -26.71
C GLU A 10 12.22 2.42 -25.46
N SER A 11 10.94 2.77 -25.50
CA SER A 11 10.25 3.43 -24.38
C SER A 11 10.08 2.54 -23.14
N ARG A 12 10.20 1.22 -23.28
CA ARG A 12 10.09 0.21 -22.21
C ARG A 12 10.82 -1.05 -22.67
N GLN A 13 11.13 -1.97 -21.77
CA GLN A 13 11.69 -3.29 -22.14
C GLN A 13 10.64 -4.15 -22.87
N ASN A 14 10.29 -3.74 -24.10
CA ASN A 14 9.31 -4.45 -24.91
C ASN A 14 9.99 -5.58 -25.69
N PRO A 15 9.28 -6.67 -25.98
CA PRO A 15 9.79 -7.79 -26.78
C PRO A 15 10.27 -7.38 -28.17
N GLY A 16 11.25 -8.11 -28.70
CA GLY A 16 11.71 -7.94 -30.08
C GLY A 16 12.65 -6.74 -30.31
N ARG A 17 13.13 -6.07 -29.25
CA ARG A 17 14.02 -4.91 -29.39
C ARG A 17 15.29 -5.25 -30.17
N LYS A 18 15.91 -6.37 -29.83
CA LYS A 18 17.15 -6.83 -30.50
C LYS A 18 16.91 -7.11 -31.97
N GLU A 19 15.87 -7.85 -32.29
CA GLU A 19 15.45 -8.20 -33.64
C GLU A 19 15.14 -6.95 -34.48
N ILE A 20 14.48 -5.96 -33.88
CA ILE A 20 14.20 -4.68 -34.56
C ILE A 20 15.48 -3.89 -34.84
N GLU A 21 16.41 -3.82 -33.88
CA GLU A 21 17.68 -3.12 -34.02
C GLU A 21 18.55 -3.80 -35.12
N GLU A 22 18.68 -5.12 -35.08
CA GLU A 22 19.42 -5.91 -36.07
C GLU A 22 18.79 -5.80 -37.47
N GLY A 23 17.46 -5.92 -37.55
CA GLY A 23 16.75 -5.75 -38.81
C GLY A 23 16.90 -4.35 -39.42
N LEU A 24 16.92 -3.30 -38.58
CA LEU A 24 17.16 -1.94 -39.05
C LEU A 24 18.60 -1.77 -39.59
N VAL A 25 19.59 -2.35 -38.93
CA VAL A 25 20.98 -2.30 -39.39
C VAL A 25 21.11 -3.04 -40.74
N LEU A 26 20.55 -4.23 -40.82
CA LEU A 26 20.60 -5.07 -42.05
C LEU A 26 19.94 -4.36 -43.23
N LEU A 27 18.69 -3.90 -43.05
CA LEU A 27 17.93 -3.25 -44.13
C LEU A 27 18.55 -1.91 -44.56
N ASN A 28 18.97 -1.07 -43.58
CA ASN A 28 19.63 0.20 -43.90
C ASN A 28 20.97 -0.01 -44.58
N GLY A 29 21.71 -1.06 -44.22
CA GLY A 29 22.96 -1.43 -44.89
C GLY A 29 22.78 -1.74 -46.40
N ILE A 30 21.64 -2.33 -46.76
CA ILE A 30 21.27 -2.61 -48.14
C ILE A 30 20.69 -1.35 -48.84
N LEU A 31 19.71 -0.69 -48.22
CA LEU A 31 18.97 0.45 -48.79
C LEU A 31 19.82 1.71 -49.02
N ASN A 32 20.88 1.90 -48.26
CA ASN A 32 21.79 3.03 -48.42
C ASN A 32 22.87 2.81 -49.49
N GLU A 33 22.95 1.61 -50.07
CA GLU A 33 23.87 1.34 -51.17
C GLU A 33 23.39 1.98 -52.48
N LYS A 34 24.30 2.61 -53.23
CA LYS A 34 23.97 3.37 -54.43
C LYS A 34 24.30 2.64 -55.71
N GLU A 35 25.24 1.72 -55.64
CA GLU A 35 25.70 0.97 -56.79
C GLU A 35 24.88 -0.33 -56.96
N GLU A 36 24.23 -0.52 -58.11
CA GLU A 36 23.33 -1.65 -58.36
C GLU A 36 23.96 -3.01 -58.10
N TYR A 37 25.21 -3.21 -58.56
CA TYR A 37 25.94 -4.46 -58.37
C TYR A 37 26.27 -4.70 -56.89
N ALA A 38 26.62 -3.65 -56.14
CA ALA A 38 26.92 -3.74 -54.75
C ALA A 38 25.65 -4.02 -53.90
N VAL A 39 24.48 -3.54 -54.31
CA VAL A 39 23.19 -3.94 -53.74
C VAL A 39 22.95 -5.43 -53.88
N ILE A 40 23.14 -5.97 -55.08
CA ILE A 40 22.94 -7.40 -55.35
C ILE A 40 23.94 -8.24 -54.52
N GLU A 41 25.20 -7.86 -54.49
CA GLU A 41 26.24 -8.53 -53.70
C GLU A 41 25.90 -8.56 -52.22
N LYS A 42 25.44 -7.43 -51.68
CA LYS A 42 24.98 -7.34 -50.27
C LYS A 42 23.79 -8.22 -50.01
N ILE A 43 22.79 -8.25 -50.90
CA ILE A 43 21.62 -9.13 -50.74
C ILE A 43 22.04 -10.59 -50.71
N ILE A 44 22.94 -11.00 -51.64
CA ILE A 44 23.44 -12.38 -51.70
C ILE A 44 24.22 -12.73 -50.43
N THR A 45 25.08 -11.82 -49.98
CA THR A 45 25.91 -12.02 -48.77
C THR A 45 25.06 -12.08 -47.50
N ALA A 46 24.00 -11.32 -47.45
CA ALA A 46 23.07 -11.24 -46.29
C ALA A 46 21.83 -12.15 -46.43
N ALA A 47 21.84 -13.11 -47.38
CA ALA A 47 20.67 -13.93 -47.71
C ALA A 47 20.15 -14.74 -46.52
N ASP A 48 21.04 -15.31 -45.72
CA ASP A 48 20.66 -16.07 -44.51
C ASP A 48 20.10 -15.14 -43.42
N ASP A 49 20.76 -14.01 -43.16
CA ASP A 49 20.29 -13.01 -42.19
C ASP A 49 18.93 -12.41 -42.58
N LEU A 50 18.71 -12.19 -43.90
CA LEU A 50 17.42 -11.71 -44.42
C LEU A 50 16.33 -12.75 -44.27
N LYS A 51 16.65 -14.02 -44.41
CA LYS A 51 15.72 -15.12 -44.20
C LYS A 51 15.33 -15.23 -42.77
N ASP A 52 16.30 -15.25 -41.85
CA ASP A 52 16.05 -15.29 -40.40
C ASP A 52 15.23 -14.07 -39.94
N PHE A 53 15.56 -12.89 -40.43
CA PHE A 53 14.78 -11.69 -40.16
C PHE A 53 13.35 -11.77 -40.72
N SER A 54 13.15 -12.39 -41.88
CA SER A 54 11.81 -12.57 -42.46
C SER A 54 10.94 -13.49 -41.60
N GLU A 55 11.51 -14.52 -41.00
CA GLU A 55 10.80 -15.41 -40.06
C GLU A 55 10.40 -14.63 -38.76
N ASP A 56 11.29 -13.81 -38.21
CA ASP A 56 11.02 -12.98 -37.03
C ASP A 56 10.04 -11.83 -37.34
N TRP A 57 9.97 -11.37 -38.58
CA TRP A 57 9.17 -10.23 -39.00
C TRP A 57 7.65 -10.42 -38.81
N ASP A 58 7.15 -11.61 -39.11
CA ASP A 58 5.72 -11.91 -38.93
C ASP A 58 5.29 -11.88 -37.47
N ASP A 59 6.14 -12.38 -36.58
CA ASP A 59 5.93 -12.32 -35.13
C ASP A 59 5.96 -10.86 -34.62
N LEU A 60 6.92 -10.07 -35.11
CA LEU A 60 7.03 -8.65 -34.77
C LEU A 60 5.80 -7.83 -35.22
N ILE A 61 5.35 -8.05 -36.47
CA ILE A 61 4.14 -7.41 -37.02
C ILE A 61 2.93 -7.79 -36.17
N SER A 62 2.72 -9.09 -35.94
CA SER A 62 1.61 -9.60 -35.17
C SER A 62 1.59 -9.00 -33.78
N PHE A 63 2.73 -8.94 -33.11
CA PHE A 63 2.86 -8.35 -31.80
C PHE A 63 2.55 -6.84 -31.81
N TYR A 64 3.29 -6.04 -32.60
CA TYR A 64 3.19 -4.58 -32.52
C TYR A 64 1.90 -4.01 -33.14
N LYS A 65 1.27 -4.71 -34.09
CA LYS A 65 -0.02 -4.28 -34.67
C LYS A 65 -1.22 -4.75 -33.84
N ASN A 66 -1.20 -6.00 -33.37
CA ASN A 66 -2.40 -6.64 -32.84
C ASN A 66 -2.36 -6.87 -31.32
N GLN A 67 -1.18 -7.10 -30.74
CA GLN A 67 -1.04 -7.60 -29.36
C GLN A 67 -0.36 -6.62 -28.42
N TYR A 68 0.19 -5.54 -28.94
CA TYR A 68 0.92 -4.53 -28.15
C TYR A 68 0.08 -3.91 -27.04
N ALA A 69 -1.22 -3.67 -27.27
CA ALA A 69 -2.13 -3.15 -26.25
C ALA A 69 -2.27 -4.12 -25.06
N THR A 70 -2.35 -5.42 -25.32
CA THR A 70 -2.37 -6.47 -24.28
C THR A 70 -1.08 -6.47 -23.47
N TRP A 71 0.06 -6.34 -24.13
CA TRP A 71 1.36 -6.23 -23.48
C TRP A 71 1.48 -4.97 -22.60
N GLN A 72 0.97 -3.84 -23.09
CA GLN A 72 0.93 -2.60 -22.30
C GLN A 72 0.04 -2.74 -21.06
N ARG A 73 -1.13 -3.41 -21.18
CA ARG A 73 -1.99 -3.72 -20.05
C ARG A 73 -1.26 -4.56 -19.01
N LEU A 74 -0.55 -5.61 -19.44
CA LEU A 74 0.28 -6.44 -18.56
C LEU A 74 1.34 -5.62 -17.84
N SER A 75 2.13 -4.84 -18.60
CA SER A 75 3.17 -3.98 -18.03
C SER A 75 2.62 -2.98 -17.01
N THR A 76 1.47 -2.38 -17.30
CA THR A 76 0.81 -1.43 -16.41
C THR A 76 0.31 -2.11 -15.15
N ALA A 77 -0.29 -3.28 -15.25
CA ALA A 77 -0.78 -4.06 -14.11
C ALA A 77 0.37 -4.50 -13.20
N LEU A 78 1.40 -5.14 -13.77
CA LEU A 78 2.56 -5.65 -13.03
C LEU A 78 3.37 -4.54 -12.34
N ASN A 79 3.51 -3.36 -12.96
CA ASN A 79 4.25 -2.23 -12.37
C ASN A 79 3.37 -1.28 -11.54
N GLY A 80 2.06 -1.45 -11.59
CA GLY A 80 1.07 -0.63 -10.88
C GLY A 80 0.51 -1.30 -9.63
N SER A 81 -0.81 -1.52 -9.64
CA SER A 81 -1.55 -2.04 -8.49
C SER A 81 -1.10 -3.42 -8.03
N PHE A 82 -0.72 -4.31 -8.96
CA PHE A 82 -0.24 -5.65 -8.59
C PHE A 82 1.07 -5.58 -7.82
N LYS A 83 2.00 -4.72 -8.24
CA LYS A 83 3.24 -4.48 -7.50
C LYS A 83 2.97 -3.89 -6.13
N ALA A 84 2.12 -2.89 -6.05
CA ALA A 84 1.81 -2.22 -4.79
C ALA A 84 1.13 -3.17 -3.79
N ASN A 85 0.21 -4.03 -4.26
CA ASN A 85 -0.55 -4.96 -3.44
C ASN A 85 0.08 -6.37 -3.37
N ARG A 86 1.31 -6.56 -3.90
CA ARG A 86 1.97 -7.86 -4.05
C ARG A 86 1.95 -8.69 -2.78
N ASN A 87 2.29 -8.11 -1.63
CA ASN A 87 2.33 -8.80 -0.34
C ASN A 87 0.97 -9.38 0.09
N ALA A 88 -0.13 -8.78 -0.33
CA ALA A 88 -1.46 -9.29 -0.05
C ALA A 88 -1.87 -10.35 -1.08
N LEU A 89 -1.57 -10.13 -2.36
CA LEU A 89 -1.85 -11.04 -3.46
C LEU A 89 -1.09 -12.36 -3.32
N ASP A 90 0.16 -12.35 -2.86
CA ASP A 90 0.97 -13.56 -2.66
C ASP A 90 0.44 -14.49 -1.55
N LYS A 91 -0.51 -14.02 -0.73
CA LYS A 91 -1.19 -14.85 0.28
C LYS A 91 -2.37 -15.65 -0.28
N ASP A 92 -2.87 -15.27 -1.45
CA ASP A 92 -3.90 -15.99 -2.18
C ASP A 92 -3.24 -16.91 -3.21
N GLU A 93 -3.40 -18.22 -3.08
CA GLU A 93 -2.73 -19.20 -3.95
C GLU A 93 -3.06 -19.02 -5.43
N THR A 94 -4.28 -18.60 -5.76
CA THR A 94 -4.73 -18.40 -7.15
C THR A 94 -4.07 -17.17 -7.73
N ALA A 95 -4.05 -16.06 -7.00
CA ALA A 95 -3.38 -14.85 -7.42
C ALA A 95 -1.87 -15.04 -7.53
N GLN A 96 -1.25 -15.74 -6.58
CA GLN A 96 0.17 -16.03 -6.59
C GLN A 96 0.58 -16.82 -7.85
N LYS A 97 -0.15 -17.91 -8.17
CA LYS A 97 0.10 -18.71 -9.37
C LYS A 97 -0.06 -17.89 -10.65
N ALA A 98 -1.17 -17.12 -10.76
CA ALA A 98 -1.40 -16.26 -11.91
C ALA A 98 -0.32 -15.18 -12.07
N LEU A 99 0.14 -14.56 -10.98
CA LEU A 99 1.23 -13.59 -10.99
C LEU A 99 2.56 -14.21 -11.39
N GLN A 100 2.88 -15.42 -10.93
CA GLN A 100 4.09 -16.13 -11.34
C GLN A 100 4.08 -16.44 -12.85
N GLU A 101 2.93 -16.83 -13.40
CA GLU A 101 2.78 -17.03 -14.84
C GLU A 101 2.93 -15.72 -15.62
N LEU A 102 2.29 -14.63 -15.16
CA LEU A 102 2.41 -13.31 -15.80
C LEU A 102 3.85 -12.78 -15.75
N ASP A 103 4.54 -12.90 -14.60
CA ASP A 103 5.95 -12.54 -14.47
C ASP A 103 6.84 -13.39 -15.40
N GLY A 104 6.52 -14.70 -15.51
CA GLY A 104 7.20 -15.61 -16.43
C GLY A 104 7.04 -15.20 -17.88
N ILE A 105 5.83 -14.85 -18.33
CA ILE A 105 5.57 -14.34 -19.68
C ILE A 105 6.27 -13.00 -19.90
N TYR A 106 6.18 -12.07 -18.92
CA TYR A 106 6.74 -10.73 -19.01
C TYR A 106 8.27 -10.72 -19.09
N SER A 107 8.94 -11.72 -18.51
CA SER A 107 10.40 -11.86 -18.53
C SER A 107 10.97 -12.46 -19.81
N LYS A 108 10.12 -13.01 -20.70
CA LYS A 108 10.58 -13.66 -21.94
C LYS A 108 10.97 -12.63 -22.99
N ALA A 109 12.07 -12.89 -23.68
CA ALA A 109 12.49 -12.08 -24.83
C ALA A 109 11.50 -12.20 -26.01
N ARG A 110 10.92 -13.38 -26.19
CA ARG A 110 9.96 -13.72 -27.27
C ARG A 110 8.68 -14.35 -26.69
N PRO A 111 7.73 -13.57 -26.16
CA PRO A 111 6.52 -14.09 -25.50
C PRO A 111 5.37 -14.42 -26.49
N TYR A 112 5.57 -14.30 -27.79
CA TYR A 112 4.52 -14.22 -28.82
C TYR A 112 3.50 -15.35 -28.77
N GLY A 113 3.92 -16.59 -28.50
CA GLY A 113 3.04 -17.74 -28.39
C GLY A 113 2.16 -17.80 -27.13
N GLU A 114 2.44 -16.96 -26.13
CA GLU A 114 1.78 -17.01 -24.82
C GLU A 114 0.85 -15.81 -24.54
N LEU A 115 0.82 -14.85 -25.45
CA LEU A 115 0.08 -13.60 -25.26
C LEU A 115 -1.44 -13.79 -25.06
N HIS A 116 -2.00 -14.86 -25.64
CA HIS A 116 -3.42 -15.23 -25.46
C HIS A 116 -3.79 -15.57 -24.01
N ARG A 117 -2.80 -15.93 -23.17
CA ARG A 117 -2.99 -16.29 -21.76
C ARG A 117 -3.03 -15.06 -20.84
N ILE A 118 -2.52 -13.91 -21.30
CA ILE A 118 -2.33 -12.71 -20.47
C ILE A 118 -3.66 -12.19 -19.94
N ILE A 119 -4.66 -12.02 -20.81
CA ILE A 119 -5.94 -11.40 -20.40
C ILE A 119 -6.65 -12.21 -19.32
N PRO A 120 -6.87 -13.52 -19.47
CA PRO A 120 -7.49 -14.33 -18.41
C PRO A 120 -6.73 -14.28 -17.07
N LEU A 121 -5.39 -14.28 -17.12
CA LEU A 121 -4.57 -14.20 -15.92
C LEU A 121 -4.69 -12.83 -15.23
N ILE A 122 -4.63 -11.74 -16.00
CA ILE A 122 -4.85 -10.38 -15.47
C ILE A 122 -6.21 -10.28 -14.82
N GLU A 123 -7.28 -10.70 -15.47
CA GLU A 123 -8.66 -10.65 -14.96
C GLU A 123 -8.81 -11.45 -13.66
N THR A 124 -8.15 -12.60 -13.57
CA THR A 124 -8.10 -13.39 -12.33
C THR A 124 -7.45 -12.58 -11.19
N VAL A 125 -6.28 -12.00 -11.44
CA VAL A 125 -5.58 -11.21 -10.41
C VAL A 125 -6.34 -9.92 -10.08
N GLU A 126 -6.93 -9.23 -11.06
CA GLU A 126 -7.75 -8.02 -10.85
C GLU A 126 -8.94 -8.31 -9.95
N THR A 127 -9.65 -9.42 -10.19
CA THR A 127 -10.80 -9.85 -9.36
C THR A 127 -10.39 -10.08 -7.91
N ILE A 128 -9.30 -10.82 -7.70
CA ILE A 128 -8.79 -11.09 -6.36
C ILE A 128 -8.28 -9.81 -5.70
N ASN A 129 -7.57 -8.97 -6.44
CA ASN A 129 -7.07 -7.68 -5.95
C ASN A 129 -8.21 -6.77 -5.48
N GLN A 130 -9.30 -6.67 -6.25
CA GLN A 130 -10.48 -5.89 -5.87
C GLN A 130 -11.10 -6.42 -4.58
N ARG A 131 -11.26 -7.74 -4.45
CA ARG A 131 -11.78 -8.36 -3.23
C ARG A 131 -10.89 -8.04 -2.02
N LEU A 132 -9.57 -8.24 -2.14
CA LEU A 132 -8.63 -7.95 -1.07
C LEU A 132 -8.63 -6.47 -0.68
N VAL A 133 -8.59 -5.56 -1.64
CA VAL A 133 -8.68 -4.11 -1.38
C VAL A 133 -9.93 -3.77 -0.60
N GLU A 134 -11.09 -4.35 -0.95
CA GLU A 134 -12.34 -4.10 -0.24
C GLU A 134 -12.35 -4.69 1.17
N GLU A 135 -11.79 -5.88 1.37
CA GLU A 135 -11.62 -6.49 2.70
C GLU A 135 -10.75 -5.61 3.61
N TYR A 136 -9.57 -5.18 3.12
CA TYR A 136 -8.68 -4.29 3.88
C TYR A 136 -9.31 -2.92 4.13
N ARG A 137 -10.01 -2.36 3.15
CA ARG A 137 -10.73 -1.08 3.27
C ARG A 137 -11.82 -1.16 4.34
N SER A 138 -12.69 -2.16 4.26
CA SER A 138 -13.79 -2.36 5.22
C SER A 138 -13.26 -2.52 6.64
N HIS A 139 -12.22 -3.33 6.82
CA HIS A 139 -11.58 -3.53 8.11
C HIS A 139 -10.95 -2.22 8.65
N ALA A 140 -10.22 -1.49 7.82
CA ALA A 140 -9.61 -0.22 8.21
C ALA A 140 -10.65 0.83 8.57
N LEU A 141 -11.72 0.97 7.77
CA LEU A 141 -12.82 1.90 8.05
C LEU A 141 -13.52 1.57 9.37
N GLN A 142 -13.78 0.29 9.63
CA GLN A 142 -14.38 -0.14 10.89
C GLN A 142 -13.51 0.25 12.10
N GLN A 143 -12.19 0.03 12.02
CA GLN A 143 -11.27 0.40 13.10
C GLN A 143 -11.19 1.91 13.27
N ILE A 144 -11.10 2.68 12.18
CA ILE A 144 -11.09 4.13 12.21
C ILE A 144 -12.38 4.68 12.84
N ASP A 145 -13.53 4.15 12.45
CA ASP A 145 -14.82 4.56 13.00
C ASP A 145 -14.93 4.25 14.50
N ASN A 146 -14.39 3.11 14.95
CA ASN A 146 -14.30 2.79 16.38
C ASN A 146 -13.46 3.85 17.14
N HIS A 147 -12.26 4.18 16.66
CA HIS A 147 -11.40 5.18 17.28
C HIS A 147 -12.04 6.58 17.31
N ILE A 148 -12.70 6.98 16.22
CA ILE A 148 -13.45 8.24 16.16
C ILE A 148 -14.58 8.25 17.19
N ASN A 149 -15.33 7.16 17.33
CA ASN A 149 -16.45 7.06 18.24
C ASN A 149 -15.99 7.03 19.70
N GLU A 150 -14.92 6.30 20.03
CA GLU A 150 -14.30 6.30 21.37
C GLU A 150 -13.86 7.73 21.78
N LEU A 151 -13.20 8.44 20.87
CA LEU A 151 -12.77 9.81 21.12
C LEU A 151 -13.97 10.76 21.29
N LYS A 152 -15.02 10.63 20.45
CA LYS A 152 -16.27 11.40 20.59
C LYS A 152 -16.94 11.16 21.93
N GLN A 153 -17.09 9.90 22.32
CA GLN A 153 -17.69 9.56 23.62
C GLN A 153 -16.89 10.16 24.77
N SER A 154 -15.56 10.03 24.76
CA SER A 154 -14.70 10.62 25.77
C SER A 154 -14.86 12.13 25.86
N MET A 155 -14.93 12.83 24.73
CA MET A 155 -15.14 14.27 24.67
C MET A 155 -16.53 14.69 25.18
N GLN A 156 -17.58 13.92 24.89
CA GLN A 156 -18.94 14.17 25.38
C GLN A 156 -19.00 14.01 26.89
N GLU A 157 -18.45 12.96 27.47
CA GLU A 157 -18.39 12.74 28.91
C GLU A 157 -17.64 13.84 29.64
N MET A 158 -16.59 14.40 29.04
CA MET A 158 -15.81 15.51 29.58
C MET A 158 -16.45 16.89 29.32
N HIS A 159 -17.53 16.97 28.52
CA HIS A 159 -18.19 18.24 28.13
C HIS A 159 -17.21 19.19 27.42
N VAL A 160 -16.39 18.62 26.50
CA VAL A 160 -15.40 19.37 25.71
C VAL A 160 -16.10 20.36 24.78
N PRO A 161 -15.63 21.62 24.63
CA PRO A 161 -16.21 22.59 23.71
C PRO A 161 -16.21 22.10 22.25
N ALA A 162 -17.26 22.45 21.48
CA ALA A 162 -17.47 21.99 20.12
C ALA A 162 -16.29 22.30 19.18
N ASP A 163 -15.69 23.47 19.30
CA ASP A 163 -14.54 23.86 18.46
C ASP A 163 -13.33 22.96 18.70
N LEU A 164 -13.07 22.59 19.95
CA LEU A 164 -11.98 21.66 20.28
C LEU A 164 -12.32 20.25 19.78
N GLN A 165 -13.58 19.78 19.97
CA GLN A 165 -14.01 18.49 19.42
C GLN A 165 -13.79 18.43 17.90
N HIS A 166 -14.20 19.47 17.17
CA HIS A 166 -14.01 19.52 15.73
C HIS A 166 -12.53 19.47 15.34
N SER A 167 -11.69 20.27 16.01
CA SER A 167 -10.26 20.31 15.71
C SER A 167 -9.54 18.98 15.94
N LEU A 168 -9.98 18.20 16.92
CA LEU A 168 -9.40 16.89 17.23
C LEU A 168 -9.90 15.77 16.32
N LEU A 169 -11.16 15.83 15.88
CA LEU A 169 -11.75 14.80 15.03
C LEU A 169 -11.44 15.00 13.54
N HIS A 170 -11.28 16.24 13.10
CA HIS A 170 -11.13 16.57 11.68
C HIS A 170 -9.97 15.82 10.99
N PRO A 171 -8.75 15.73 11.56
CA PRO A 171 -7.66 14.96 10.93
C PRO A 171 -8.01 13.48 10.73
N MET A 172 -8.63 12.84 11.75
CA MET A 172 -9.04 11.43 11.65
C MET A 172 -10.12 11.21 10.58
N GLN A 173 -11.06 12.16 10.45
CA GLN A 173 -12.07 12.13 9.38
C GLN A 173 -11.47 12.31 7.99
N GLN A 174 -10.38 13.07 7.85
CA GLN A 174 -9.64 13.19 6.60
C GLN A 174 -8.95 11.87 6.22
N SER A 175 -8.27 11.22 7.16
CA SER A 175 -7.67 9.89 6.93
C SER A 175 -8.73 8.85 6.57
N ARG A 176 -9.91 8.88 7.23
CA ARG A 176 -11.05 8.05 6.86
C ARG A 176 -11.46 8.20 5.40
N LYS A 177 -11.60 9.45 4.91
CA LYS A 177 -11.95 9.75 3.51
C LYS A 177 -10.88 9.26 2.54
N LYS A 178 -9.61 9.37 2.90
CA LYS A 178 -8.52 8.85 2.07
C LYS A 178 -8.60 7.33 1.95
N VAL A 179 -8.91 6.60 3.03
CA VAL A 179 -9.12 5.15 3.00
C VAL A 179 -10.29 4.77 2.08
N GLU A 180 -11.40 5.51 2.10
CA GLU A 180 -12.55 5.26 1.21
C GLU A 180 -12.18 5.32 -0.27
N LEU A 181 -11.29 6.23 -0.64
CA LEU A 181 -10.90 6.48 -2.04
C LEU A 181 -9.71 5.65 -2.51
N ASN A 182 -8.98 5.00 -1.58
CA ASN A 182 -7.72 4.37 -1.90
C ASN A 182 -7.91 2.95 -2.45
N GLY A 183 -7.20 2.63 -3.54
CA GLY A 183 -7.15 1.30 -4.16
C GLY A 183 -5.87 0.52 -3.85
N LEU A 184 -4.97 1.06 -3.02
CA LEU A 184 -3.69 0.44 -2.69
C LEU A 184 -3.65 0.03 -1.22
N ILE A 185 -3.55 -1.28 -0.96
CA ILE A 185 -3.56 -1.85 0.39
C ILE A 185 -2.50 -1.21 1.32
N PRO A 186 -1.24 -1.00 0.89
CA PRO A 186 -0.25 -0.35 1.76
C PRO A 186 -0.67 1.05 2.21
N GLN A 187 -1.29 1.84 1.33
CA GLN A 187 -1.77 3.18 1.68
C GLN A 187 -2.99 3.15 2.61
N ILE A 188 -3.87 2.16 2.45
CA ILE A 188 -5.00 1.93 3.39
C ILE A 188 -4.45 1.63 4.79
N MET A 189 -3.43 0.78 4.90
CA MET A 189 -2.79 0.43 6.18
C MET A 189 -2.02 1.60 6.80
N GLU A 190 -1.38 2.44 5.96
CA GLU A 190 -0.69 3.65 6.40
C GLU A 190 -1.67 4.65 7.02
N GLU A 191 -2.80 4.94 6.35
CA GLU A 191 -3.83 5.84 6.89
C GLU A 191 -4.47 5.28 8.17
N GLN A 192 -4.67 3.97 8.28
CA GLN A 192 -5.13 3.32 9.51
C GLN A 192 -4.13 3.54 10.66
N SER A 193 -2.84 3.39 10.40
CA SER A 193 -1.78 3.63 11.38
C SER A 193 -1.68 5.11 11.78
N GLU A 194 -1.87 6.02 10.83
CA GLU A 194 -1.90 7.47 11.10
C GLU A 194 -3.06 7.84 12.03
N VAL A 195 -4.24 7.22 11.88
CA VAL A 195 -5.38 7.46 12.77
C VAL A 195 -5.07 7.09 14.22
N LEU A 196 -4.34 6.01 14.46
CA LEU A 196 -3.86 5.66 15.80
C LEU A 196 -2.96 6.75 16.40
N ALA A 197 -2.02 7.26 15.60
CA ALA A 197 -1.14 8.34 16.01
C ALA A 197 -1.92 9.65 16.29
N LEU A 198 -2.93 9.95 15.48
CA LEU A 198 -3.82 11.09 15.67
C LEU A 198 -4.67 10.96 16.95
N GLN A 199 -5.16 9.75 17.26
CA GLN A 199 -5.89 9.50 18.51
C GLN A 199 -5.01 9.73 19.73
N VAL A 200 -3.75 9.30 19.70
CA VAL A 200 -2.79 9.57 20.79
C VAL A 200 -2.62 11.08 21.00
N LYS A 201 -2.32 11.81 19.93
CA LYS A 201 -2.18 13.29 19.98
C LYS A 201 -3.45 13.97 20.46
N ALA A 202 -4.62 13.51 20.01
CA ALA A 202 -5.90 14.05 20.44
C ALA A 202 -6.11 13.86 21.95
N ASN A 203 -5.80 12.69 22.48
CA ASN A 203 -5.92 12.40 23.91
C ASN A 203 -4.90 13.16 24.76
N GLU A 204 -3.68 13.35 24.28
CA GLU A 204 -2.71 14.25 24.94
C GLU A 204 -3.24 15.68 25.02
N ARG A 205 -3.83 16.18 23.95
CA ARG A 205 -4.45 17.51 23.93
C ARG A 205 -5.64 17.61 24.87
N LEU A 206 -6.48 16.58 24.95
CA LEU A 206 -7.57 16.50 25.92
C LEU A 206 -7.06 16.52 27.37
N ASN A 207 -5.99 15.80 27.67
CA ASN A 207 -5.39 15.79 29.00
C ASN A 207 -4.88 17.19 29.39
N ILE A 208 -4.25 17.91 28.48
CA ILE A 208 -3.82 19.31 28.73
C ILE A 208 -5.04 20.18 29.00
N TRP A 209 -6.08 20.10 28.20
CA TRP A 209 -7.31 20.86 28.40
C TRP A 209 -7.97 20.56 29.75
N VAL A 210 -8.04 19.28 30.13
CA VAL A 210 -8.57 18.88 31.48
C VAL A 210 -7.78 19.53 32.61
N GLU A 211 -6.45 19.55 32.51
CA GLU A 211 -5.59 20.19 33.52
C GLU A 211 -5.79 21.71 33.57
N GLU A 212 -5.94 22.37 32.43
CA GLU A 212 -6.25 23.80 32.34
C GLU A 212 -7.61 24.13 32.99
N GLU A 213 -8.65 23.32 32.71
CA GLU A 213 -9.98 23.50 33.33
C GLU A 213 -9.98 23.26 34.84
N ARG A 214 -9.20 22.27 35.31
CA ARG A 214 -9.00 22.05 36.78
C ARG A 214 -8.31 23.24 37.43
N LYS A 215 -7.29 23.83 36.81
CA LYS A 215 -6.60 25.03 37.30
C LYS A 215 -7.55 26.23 37.35
N LYS A 216 -8.36 26.47 36.32
CA LYS A 216 -9.37 27.55 36.29
C LYS A 216 -10.40 27.41 37.42
N LYS A 217 -10.84 26.19 37.75
CA LYS A 217 -11.79 25.93 38.85
C LYS A 217 -11.17 26.15 40.24
N ARG A 218 -9.87 25.85 40.42
CA ARG A 218 -9.16 26.11 41.68
C ARG A 218 -8.92 27.59 41.97
N ILE A 219 -8.86 28.43 40.92
CA ILE A 219 -8.59 29.88 41.05
C ILE A 219 -9.89 30.68 41.32
N LYS A 220 -11.09 30.11 41.15
CA LYS A 220 -12.38 30.74 41.48
C LYS A 220 -12.98 30.08 42.71
N PRO A 221 -12.82 30.63 43.94
CA PRO A 221 -13.65 30.26 45.07
C PRO A 221 -15.05 30.85 44.79
N GLY A 222 -15.96 30.02 44.30
CA GLY A 222 -17.37 30.41 44.12
C GLY A 222 -18.19 30.05 45.33
N PRO A 223 -19.31 30.73 45.58
CA PRO A 223 -20.19 30.43 46.70
C PRO A 223 -20.84 29.05 46.54
N GLU A 224 -20.99 28.35 47.64
CA GLU A 224 -21.58 27.03 47.79
C GLU A 224 -22.94 26.92 47.07
N GLY A 225 -23.15 25.90 46.29
CA GLY A 225 -24.47 25.53 45.78
C GLY A 225 -24.57 25.20 44.28
N GLY A 226 -23.63 24.50 43.70
CA GLY A 226 -23.74 24.03 42.30
C GLY A 226 -23.64 22.51 42.21
N VAL A 227 -24.51 21.89 41.41
CA VAL A 227 -24.50 20.48 41.02
C VAL A 227 -23.07 20.05 40.68
N ALA A 228 -22.57 19.01 41.35
CA ALA A 228 -21.22 18.47 41.11
C ALA A 228 -21.04 18.15 39.63
N LYS A 229 -20.21 18.94 38.94
CA LYS A 229 -19.81 18.60 37.56
C LYS A 229 -18.98 17.32 37.62
N PRO A 230 -19.13 16.42 36.61
CA PRO A 230 -18.40 15.15 36.59
C PRO A 230 -16.91 15.38 36.75
N ASP A 231 -16.26 14.51 37.49
CA ASP A 231 -14.83 14.56 37.76
C ASP A 231 -14.08 14.22 36.44
N LEU A 232 -13.32 15.19 35.92
CA LEU A 232 -12.60 15.05 34.68
C LEU A 232 -11.43 14.08 34.90
N LYS A 233 -11.55 12.87 34.36
CA LYS A 233 -10.49 11.84 34.42
C LYS A 233 -9.46 12.02 33.30
N LYS A 234 -8.18 11.97 33.68
CA LYS A 234 -7.07 11.97 32.73
C LYS A 234 -6.96 10.58 32.08
N THR A 235 -6.76 10.51 30.77
CA THR A 235 -6.50 9.26 30.07
C THR A 235 -4.99 9.02 29.98
N ILE A 236 -4.55 7.85 30.42
CA ILE A 236 -3.15 7.40 30.30
C ILE A 236 -3.10 6.27 29.26
N TYR A 237 -2.10 6.34 28.38
CA TYR A 237 -1.78 5.28 27.44
C TYR A 237 -0.74 4.34 28.04
N VAL A 238 -1.09 3.08 28.16
CA VAL A 238 -0.15 2.03 28.55
C VAL A 238 0.20 1.21 27.32
N ASN A 239 1.44 1.35 26.85
CA ASN A 239 1.97 0.48 25.80
C ASN A 239 2.26 -0.89 26.42
N THR A 240 1.36 -1.84 26.19
CA THR A 240 1.41 -3.18 26.77
C THR A 240 2.71 -3.90 26.41
N ARG A 241 3.09 -3.84 25.14
CA ARG A 241 4.32 -4.47 24.65
C ARG A 241 5.57 -3.92 25.34
N LYS A 242 5.76 -2.59 25.33
CA LYS A 242 6.92 -1.95 26.00
C LYS A 242 6.96 -2.17 27.49
N THR A 243 5.80 -2.23 28.15
CA THR A 243 5.72 -2.50 29.58
C THR A 243 6.15 -3.94 29.89
N MET A 244 5.71 -4.89 29.07
CA MET A 244 6.07 -6.30 29.21
C MET A 244 7.55 -6.54 28.85
N GLU A 245 8.07 -5.97 27.76
CA GLU A 245 9.48 -6.05 27.37
C GLU A 245 10.41 -5.49 28.47
N ARG A 246 10.04 -4.37 29.08
CA ARG A 246 10.81 -3.75 30.17
C ARG A 246 10.82 -4.63 31.44
N ALA A 247 9.70 -5.25 31.76
CA ALA A 247 9.58 -6.11 32.95
C ALA A 247 10.35 -7.44 32.78
N ALA A 248 10.24 -8.05 31.60
CA ALA A 248 10.91 -9.30 31.29
C ALA A 248 12.42 -9.10 31.00
N GLY A 249 12.86 -7.89 30.63
CA GLY A 249 14.23 -7.58 30.22
C GLY A 249 14.61 -8.17 28.85
N VAL A 250 13.63 -8.67 28.11
CA VAL A 250 13.79 -9.32 26.80
C VAL A 250 12.65 -8.93 25.87
N THR A 251 12.89 -9.05 24.56
CA THR A 251 11.88 -8.76 23.52
C THR A 251 11.01 -9.97 23.17
N THR A 252 11.42 -11.17 23.61
CA THR A 252 10.69 -12.44 23.44
C THR A 252 10.54 -13.11 24.81
N LEU A 253 9.39 -13.72 25.07
CA LEU A 253 9.12 -14.43 26.33
C LEU A 253 9.26 -15.93 26.08
N ASP A 254 10.33 -16.54 26.64
CA ASP A 254 10.71 -17.92 26.35
C ASP A 254 10.34 -18.90 27.46
N ASN A 255 9.91 -18.42 28.65
CA ASN A 255 9.53 -19.25 29.78
C ASN A 255 8.43 -18.60 30.63
N ALA A 256 7.79 -19.45 31.46
CA ALA A 256 6.68 -19.04 32.32
C ALA A 256 7.05 -17.94 33.32
N GLU A 257 8.27 -17.94 33.86
CA GLU A 257 8.72 -16.94 34.84
C GLU A 257 8.80 -15.53 34.22
N GLN A 258 9.25 -15.43 32.95
CA GLN A 258 9.28 -14.18 32.21
C GLN A 258 7.86 -13.68 31.90
N VAL A 259 6.95 -14.59 31.56
CA VAL A 259 5.53 -14.26 31.34
C VAL A 259 4.89 -13.73 32.63
N ASP A 260 5.09 -14.40 33.76
CA ASP A 260 4.52 -14.00 35.05
C ASP A 260 5.04 -12.63 35.49
N LYS A 261 6.34 -12.36 35.39
CA LYS A 261 6.93 -11.04 35.67
C LYS A 261 6.37 -9.95 34.78
N ALA A 262 6.22 -10.21 33.49
CA ALA A 262 5.68 -9.27 32.54
C ALA A 262 4.20 -8.91 32.86
N LEU A 263 3.39 -9.94 33.16
CA LEU A 263 1.98 -9.77 33.51
C LEU A 263 1.80 -9.05 34.86
N GLU A 264 2.61 -9.38 35.87
CA GLU A 264 2.58 -8.73 37.17
C GLU A 264 2.88 -7.23 37.07
N GLN A 265 3.93 -6.88 36.30
CA GLN A 265 4.28 -5.47 36.07
C GLN A 265 3.20 -4.72 35.30
N LEU A 266 2.63 -5.34 34.27
CA LEU A 266 1.52 -4.76 33.52
C LEU A 266 0.32 -4.52 34.43
N ARG A 267 -0.08 -5.53 35.23
CA ARG A 267 -1.15 -5.43 36.20
C ARG A 267 -0.91 -4.30 37.20
N LYS A 268 0.31 -4.20 37.73
CA LYS A 268 0.68 -3.12 38.68
C LYS A 268 0.52 -1.74 38.02
N THR A 269 1.06 -1.55 36.82
CA THR A 269 0.96 -0.29 36.09
C THR A 269 -0.50 0.12 35.86
N LEU A 270 -1.36 -0.83 35.46
CA LEU A 270 -2.78 -0.60 35.23
C LEU A 270 -3.52 -0.25 36.54
N MET A 271 -3.26 -0.98 37.62
CA MET A 271 -3.89 -0.74 38.92
C MET A 271 -3.48 0.58 39.55
N ASP A 272 -2.21 0.97 39.43
CA ASP A 272 -1.71 2.25 39.92
C ASP A 272 -2.42 3.43 39.22
N ALA A 273 -2.59 3.34 37.88
CA ALA A 273 -3.31 4.33 37.09
C ALA A 273 -4.81 4.40 37.49
N ILE A 274 -5.47 3.25 37.60
CA ILE A 274 -6.90 3.19 38.05
C ILE A 274 -7.08 3.76 39.44
N ASN A 275 -6.20 3.41 40.37
CA ASN A 275 -6.23 3.92 41.77
C ASN A 275 -5.95 5.42 41.83
N ALA A 276 -5.18 5.97 40.88
CA ALA A 276 -5.00 7.42 40.72
C ALA A 276 -6.23 8.12 40.13
N GLY A 277 -7.31 7.39 39.83
CA GLY A 277 -8.53 7.92 39.24
C GLY A 277 -8.37 8.25 37.74
N GLU A 278 -7.40 7.66 37.08
CA GLU A 278 -7.12 7.88 35.67
C GLU A 278 -7.84 6.84 34.78
N ARG A 279 -8.14 7.21 33.54
CA ARG A 279 -8.64 6.28 32.52
C ARG A 279 -7.44 5.66 31.81
N VAL A 280 -7.42 4.35 31.68
CA VAL A 280 -6.33 3.63 31.01
C VAL A 280 -6.78 3.18 29.64
N GLN A 281 -5.97 3.47 28.62
CA GLN A 281 -6.13 2.92 27.27
C GLN A 281 -4.90 2.07 26.94
N LEU A 282 -5.14 0.83 26.53
CA LEU A 282 -4.09 -0.11 26.14
C LEU A 282 -3.68 0.13 24.68
N GLN A 283 -2.39 0.07 24.42
CA GLN A 283 -1.79 0.17 23.08
C GLN A 283 -0.88 -1.03 22.80
#